data_84676aa47b51b3ce1a5358595912c0bc
#
_entry.id   84676aa47b51b3ce1a5358595912c0bc
#
_cell.length_a   1.000
_cell.length_b   1.000
_cell.length_c   1.000
_cell.angle_alpha   90.00
_cell.angle_beta   90.00
_cell.angle_gamma   90.00
#
_symmetry.space_group_name_H-M   'P 1'
#
loop_
_entity.id
_entity.type
_entity.pdbx_description
1 polymer ?
#
loop_
_entity_poly.entity_id
_entity_poly.type
_entity_poly.pdbx_seq_one_letter_code
_entity_poly.pdbx_strand_id
1 'polypeptide(L)'
;MSINANEETAATKPVPESGDAVAPADPNVILKISDLSKDFEIRSDKIGEKSQYLHALSRVNLEVYKGETLGIIGESGCGKSTLGRCLVRLHEPTNGTVTFEGEPLDFKKGRARRQRRSVQMIFQDPYSSLNPRKTCAKIIEEPMIIHKTETDPKKRETRVRELMELVGLDTQHMHRYPHEFSGGQRQRINIARALSLEPKLLVCDEPVSALDVSIQAQVLNLFGRLQRELGLTYVFISHDLSVIKHISDRIAIMYLGQVVELCDAEGIYEEPLHPYTQALLSAIPPTSPFEEKHTIALSGDIPSPIGDMKGCPLASRCPHCTERCRKEHPALVEARPGHKVA
;
A
#
# COMPACT_ATOMS: atom_id res chain seq x y z
N MET A 1 -15.54 -26.75 63.18
CA MET A 1 -15.84 -25.39 62.75
C MET A 1 -15.45 -25.31 61.29
N SER A 2 -16.45 -25.28 60.43
CA SER A 2 -16.35 -25.46 58.97
C SER A 2 -16.01 -24.11 58.32
N ILE A 3 -15.05 -24.12 57.40
CA ILE A 3 -14.76 -23.00 56.53
C ILE A 3 -15.21 -23.41 55.10
N ASN A 4 -16.27 -22.73 54.60
CA ASN A 4 -16.71 -22.88 53.25
C ASN A 4 -15.82 -22.05 52.28
N ALA A 5 -15.30 -22.72 51.29
CA ALA A 5 -14.69 -22.08 50.13
C ALA A 5 -15.74 -22.01 49.03
N ASN A 6 -16.09 -20.77 48.61
CA ASN A 6 -16.88 -20.51 47.40
C ASN A 6 -15.92 -20.41 46.22
N GLU A 7 -15.97 -21.39 45.35
CA GLU A 7 -15.39 -21.29 43.98
C GLU A 7 -16.41 -20.60 43.07
N GLU A 8 -16.10 -19.37 42.66
CA GLU A 8 -16.79 -18.69 41.56
C GLU A 8 -16.24 -19.21 40.22
N THR A 9 -17.01 -20.04 39.58
CA THR A 9 -16.78 -20.51 38.20
C THR A 9 -17.04 -19.34 37.23
N ALA A 10 -15.98 -18.82 36.61
CA ALA A 10 -16.06 -17.86 35.51
C ALA A 10 -16.69 -18.52 34.28
N ALA A 11 -17.89 -18.09 33.94
CA ALA A 11 -18.63 -18.53 32.76
C ALA A 11 -17.94 -18.01 31.48
N THR A 12 -17.35 -18.92 30.73
CA THR A 12 -16.86 -18.69 29.36
C THR A 12 -18.06 -18.41 28.44
N LYS A 13 -18.12 -17.19 27.87
CA LYS A 13 -19.10 -16.86 26.84
C LYS A 13 -18.80 -17.66 25.56
N PRO A 14 -19.80 -18.22 24.87
CA PRO A 14 -19.59 -18.93 23.62
C PRO A 14 -19.20 -17.95 22.52
N VAL A 15 -18.16 -18.32 21.77
CA VAL A 15 -17.75 -17.66 20.52
C VAL A 15 -18.83 -17.97 19.48
N PRO A 16 -19.39 -16.98 18.76
CA PRO A 16 -20.33 -17.27 17.70
C PRO A 16 -19.60 -17.95 16.52
N GLU A 17 -19.95 -19.18 16.22
CA GLU A 17 -19.65 -19.86 14.96
C GLU A 17 -20.46 -19.19 13.85
N SER A 18 -19.89 -18.19 13.18
CA SER A 18 -20.40 -17.73 11.89
C SER A 18 -19.83 -18.59 10.79
N GLY A 19 -20.54 -19.67 10.48
CA GLY A 19 -20.32 -20.46 9.28
C GLY A 19 -20.86 -19.72 8.06
N ASP A 20 -20.23 -18.62 7.67
CA ASP A 20 -20.42 -18.06 6.34
C ASP A 20 -19.58 -18.89 5.37
N ALA A 21 -20.25 -19.60 4.47
CA ALA A 21 -19.63 -20.30 3.36
C ALA A 21 -18.84 -19.26 2.54
N VAL A 22 -17.51 -19.29 2.64
CA VAL A 22 -16.60 -18.45 1.85
C VAL A 22 -16.87 -18.78 0.39
N ALA A 23 -17.44 -17.84 -0.36
CA ALA A 23 -17.60 -17.97 -1.80
C ALA A 23 -16.23 -18.35 -2.41
N PRO A 24 -16.19 -19.22 -3.43
CA PRO A 24 -14.93 -19.65 -4.04
C PRO A 24 -14.15 -18.42 -4.46
N ALA A 25 -12.89 -18.34 -4.00
CA ALA A 25 -12.03 -17.19 -4.30
C ALA A 25 -11.84 -17.10 -5.82
N ASP A 26 -12.01 -15.91 -6.40
CA ASP A 26 -11.71 -15.66 -7.81
C ASP A 26 -10.23 -16.01 -8.06
N PRO A 27 -9.93 -16.95 -8.98
CA PRO A 27 -8.56 -17.39 -9.25
C PRO A 27 -7.66 -16.28 -9.80
N ASN A 28 -8.24 -15.18 -10.25
CA ASN A 28 -7.51 -14.00 -10.72
C ASN A 28 -7.08 -13.06 -9.58
N VAL A 29 -7.69 -13.16 -8.39
CA VAL A 29 -7.31 -12.35 -7.23
C VAL A 29 -6.00 -12.88 -6.65
N ILE A 30 -4.93 -12.08 -6.73
CA ILE A 30 -3.63 -12.41 -6.13
C ILE A 30 -3.54 -11.99 -4.67
N LEU A 31 -4.14 -10.84 -4.32
CA LEU A 31 -4.15 -10.31 -2.96
C LEU A 31 -5.57 -9.89 -2.58
N LYS A 32 -6.05 -10.34 -1.42
CA LYS A 32 -7.32 -9.92 -0.85
C LYS A 32 -7.11 -9.37 0.55
N ILE A 33 -7.67 -8.21 0.78
CA ILE A 33 -7.66 -7.48 2.06
C ILE A 33 -9.10 -7.44 2.56
N SER A 34 -9.32 -7.91 3.79
CA SER A 34 -10.65 -7.98 4.41
C SER A 34 -10.63 -7.32 5.78
N ASP A 35 -11.41 -6.26 5.94
CA ASP A 35 -11.61 -5.49 7.18
C ASP A 35 -10.30 -5.07 7.88
N LEU A 36 -9.27 -4.77 7.09
CA LEU A 36 -7.93 -4.47 7.59
C LEU A 36 -7.94 -3.15 8.37
N SER A 37 -7.54 -3.24 9.64
CA SER A 37 -7.39 -2.08 10.52
C SER A 37 -6.00 -2.05 11.15
N LYS A 38 -5.47 -0.85 11.34
CA LYS A 38 -4.20 -0.64 12.04
C LYS A 38 -4.29 0.56 12.96
N ASP A 39 -4.12 0.29 14.25
CA ASP A 39 -4.06 1.28 15.30
C ASP A 39 -2.64 1.38 15.85
N PHE A 40 -2.22 2.60 16.15
CA PHE A 40 -0.98 2.87 16.88
C PHE A 40 -1.32 3.48 18.24
N GLU A 41 -0.77 2.91 19.31
CA GLU A 41 -0.91 3.44 20.66
C GLU A 41 -0.06 4.71 20.82
N ILE A 42 -0.69 5.80 21.20
CA ILE A 42 -0.05 7.05 21.62
C ILE A 42 -0.05 7.06 23.15
N ARG A 43 1.11 6.82 23.74
CA ARG A 43 1.26 6.88 25.20
C ARG A 43 1.23 8.30 25.68
N SER A 44 0.44 8.56 26.73
CA SER A 44 0.51 9.85 27.42
C SER A 44 1.75 9.89 28.32
N ASP A 45 2.45 11.00 28.30
CA ASP A 45 3.59 11.24 29.23
C ASP A 45 3.11 11.53 30.66
N LYS A 46 1.79 11.66 30.89
CA LYS A 46 1.20 11.94 32.20
C LYS A 46 0.74 10.65 32.87
N ILE A 47 1.17 10.47 34.12
CA ILE A 47 0.77 9.32 34.95
C ILE A 47 -0.74 9.38 35.20
N GLY A 48 -1.48 8.33 34.79
CA GLY A 48 -2.92 8.20 35.02
C GLY A 48 -3.83 8.62 33.87
N GLU A 49 -3.30 9.18 32.77
CA GLU A 49 -4.06 9.38 31.54
C GLU A 49 -4.15 8.08 30.72
N LYS A 50 -5.32 7.84 30.12
CA LYS A 50 -5.54 6.70 29.22
C LYS A 50 -4.76 6.89 27.92
N SER A 51 -4.12 5.83 27.43
CA SER A 51 -3.54 5.81 26.10
C SER A 51 -4.58 6.17 25.04
N GLN A 52 -4.18 6.98 24.07
CA GLN A 52 -4.99 7.27 22.89
C GLN A 52 -4.55 6.39 21.74
N TYR A 53 -5.44 6.14 20.79
CA TYR A 53 -5.14 5.34 19.60
C TYR A 53 -5.27 6.19 18.36
N LEU A 54 -4.24 6.14 17.52
CA LEU A 54 -4.24 6.69 16.18
C LEU A 54 -4.74 5.59 15.23
N HIS A 55 -5.92 5.78 14.65
CA HIS A 55 -6.51 4.86 13.67
C HIS A 55 -5.94 5.12 12.27
N ALA A 56 -4.78 4.51 11.99
CA ALA A 56 -4.09 4.71 10.71
C ALA A 56 -4.77 3.98 9.54
N LEU A 57 -5.44 2.86 9.80
CA LEU A 57 -6.29 2.14 8.86
C LEU A 57 -7.58 1.71 9.57
N SER A 58 -8.71 1.82 8.90
CA SER A 58 -10.01 1.46 9.42
C SER A 58 -10.83 0.69 8.38
N ARG A 59 -10.98 -0.65 8.60
CA ARG A 59 -11.81 -1.56 7.81
C ARG A 59 -11.55 -1.50 6.30
N VAL A 60 -10.30 -1.47 5.89
CA VAL A 60 -9.93 -1.45 4.46
C VAL A 60 -10.27 -2.79 3.83
N ASN A 61 -11.04 -2.74 2.74
CA ASN A 61 -11.41 -3.90 1.92
C ASN A 61 -10.97 -3.64 0.48
N LEU A 62 -10.06 -4.47 -0.06
CA LEU A 62 -9.52 -4.35 -1.41
C LEU A 62 -9.17 -5.72 -1.98
N GLU A 63 -9.29 -5.86 -3.28
CA GLU A 63 -8.79 -7.00 -4.04
C GLU A 63 -7.87 -6.50 -5.14
N VAL A 64 -6.74 -7.21 -5.32
CA VAL A 64 -5.75 -6.95 -6.37
C VAL A 64 -5.71 -8.16 -7.27
N TYR A 65 -5.82 -7.93 -8.58
CA TYR A 65 -5.82 -9.00 -9.58
C TYR A 65 -4.41 -9.26 -10.12
N LYS A 66 -4.18 -10.46 -10.64
CA LYS A 66 -2.87 -10.84 -11.22
C LYS A 66 -2.56 -9.97 -12.44
N GLY A 67 -1.36 -9.43 -12.48
CA GLY A 67 -0.87 -8.64 -13.60
C GLY A 67 -1.39 -7.20 -13.65
N GLU A 68 -2.28 -6.78 -12.71
CA GLU A 68 -2.74 -5.39 -12.66
C GLU A 68 -1.80 -4.49 -11.84
N THR A 69 -1.92 -3.20 -12.08
CA THR A 69 -1.44 -2.14 -11.19
C THR A 69 -2.63 -1.51 -10.48
N LEU A 70 -2.78 -1.78 -9.17
CA LEU A 70 -3.72 -1.05 -8.32
C LEU A 70 -3.03 0.21 -7.77
N GLY A 71 -3.47 1.37 -8.24
CA GLY A 71 -3.04 2.67 -7.73
C GLY A 71 -3.73 3.00 -6.41
N ILE A 72 -2.98 3.51 -5.43
CA ILE A 72 -3.52 4.00 -4.16
C ILE A 72 -3.14 5.46 -4.01
N ILE A 73 -4.14 6.33 -3.88
CA ILE A 73 -3.95 7.77 -3.79
C ILE A 73 -4.75 8.37 -2.63
N GLY A 74 -4.31 9.52 -2.15
CA GLY A 74 -4.94 10.30 -1.07
C GLY A 74 -3.96 11.30 -0.47
N GLU A 75 -4.45 12.19 0.38
CA GLU A 75 -3.63 13.20 1.06
C GLU A 75 -2.53 12.58 1.93
N SER A 76 -1.48 13.37 2.23
CA SER A 76 -0.41 12.93 3.14
C SER A 76 -0.99 12.58 4.51
N GLY A 77 -0.53 11.47 5.11
CA GLY A 77 -1.02 11.01 6.40
C GLY A 77 -2.34 10.23 6.37
N CYS A 78 -2.99 10.02 5.21
CA CYS A 78 -4.26 9.26 5.14
C CYS A 78 -4.13 7.74 5.30
N GLY A 79 -2.91 7.19 5.55
CA GLY A 79 -2.71 5.76 5.82
C GLY A 79 -2.11 4.93 4.69
N LYS A 80 -1.82 5.47 3.51
CA LYS A 80 -1.29 4.73 2.33
C LYS A 80 -0.05 3.90 2.63
N SER A 81 1.01 4.54 3.16
CA SER A 81 2.25 3.84 3.50
C SER A 81 2.06 2.81 4.62
N THR A 82 1.13 3.07 5.56
CA THR A 82 0.75 2.10 6.60
C THR A 82 0.10 0.88 5.96
N LEU A 83 -0.80 1.07 4.98
CA LEU A 83 -1.39 -0.03 4.21
C LEU A 83 -0.30 -0.84 3.52
N GLY A 84 0.58 -0.19 2.73
CA GLY A 84 1.70 -0.87 2.07
C GLY A 84 2.56 -1.70 3.03
N ARG A 85 2.90 -1.14 4.20
CA ARG A 85 3.68 -1.85 5.24
C ARG A 85 2.92 -3.01 5.89
N CYS A 86 1.60 -2.92 6.00
CA CYS A 86 0.77 -4.05 6.45
C CYS A 86 0.76 -5.18 5.41
N LEU A 87 0.71 -4.86 4.11
CA LEU A 87 0.71 -5.85 3.03
C LEU A 87 2.00 -6.67 2.98
N VAL A 88 3.14 -6.08 3.33
CA VAL A 88 4.43 -6.79 3.44
C VAL A 88 4.75 -7.24 4.87
N ARG A 89 3.80 -7.12 5.79
CA ARG A 89 3.95 -7.50 7.22
C ARG A 89 5.12 -6.83 7.94
N LEU A 90 5.47 -5.60 7.56
CA LEU A 90 6.33 -4.73 8.37
C LEU A 90 5.55 -4.14 9.55
N HIS A 91 4.24 -3.93 9.37
CA HIS A 91 3.30 -3.66 10.46
C HIS A 91 2.32 -4.81 10.57
N GLU A 92 2.14 -5.32 11.80
CA GLU A 92 1.07 -6.27 12.09
C GLU A 92 -0.26 -5.52 12.12
N PRO A 93 -1.29 -5.95 11.40
CA PRO A 93 -2.64 -5.40 11.53
C PRO A 93 -3.17 -5.52 12.96
N THR A 94 -3.99 -4.57 13.39
CA THR A 94 -4.73 -4.68 14.65
C THR A 94 -5.92 -5.63 14.48
N ASN A 95 -6.64 -5.51 13.35
CA ASN A 95 -7.76 -6.38 12.99
C ASN A 95 -7.74 -6.65 11.48
N GLY A 96 -8.58 -7.62 11.07
CA GLY A 96 -8.73 -8.00 9.67
C GLY A 96 -7.69 -8.99 9.18
N THR A 97 -7.79 -9.34 7.91
CA THR A 97 -6.94 -10.36 7.28
C THR A 97 -6.44 -9.91 5.92
N VAL A 98 -5.25 -10.41 5.57
CA VAL A 98 -4.69 -10.30 4.22
C VAL A 98 -4.41 -11.72 3.73
N THR A 99 -4.92 -12.07 2.56
CA THR A 99 -4.60 -13.34 1.89
C THR A 99 -3.82 -13.07 0.60
N PHE A 100 -2.86 -13.91 0.30
CA PHE A 100 -2.06 -13.89 -0.91
C PHE A 100 -2.15 -15.25 -1.60
N GLU A 101 -2.57 -15.27 -2.88
CA GLU A 101 -2.88 -16.49 -3.63
C GLU A 101 -3.84 -17.44 -2.86
N GLY A 102 -4.86 -16.86 -2.21
CA GLY A 102 -5.86 -17.60 -1.43
C GLY A 102 -5.39 -18.09 -0.05
N GLU A 103 -4.10 -17.92 0.30
CA GLU A 103 -3.56 -18.31 1.59
C GLU A 103 -3.35 -17.10 2.52
N PRO A 104 -3.62 -17.22 3.84
CA PRO A 104 -3.31 -16.13 4.77
C PRO A 104 -1.85 -15.69 4.68
N LEU A 105 -1.64 -14.38 4.57
CA LEU A 105 -0.31 -13.79 4.56
C LEU A 105 0.23 -13.71 6.00
N ASP A 106 0.90 -14.77 6.45
CA ASP A 106 1.45 -14.89 7.79
C ASP A 106 2.93 -15.29 7.74
N PHE A 107 3.81 -14.33 8.02
CA PHE A 107 5.25 -14.53 7.99
C PHE A 107 5.82 -15.21 9.24
N LYS A 108 5.01 -15.64 10.20
CA LYS A 108 5.45 -16.32 11.44
C LYS A 108 5.57 -17.83 11.29
N LYS A 109 4.94 -18.45 10.29
CA LYS A 109 4.88 -19.91 10.10
C LYS A 109 5.81 -20.38 8.97
N GLY A 110 5.94 -21.69 8.78
CA GLY A 110 6.85 -22.31 7.79
C GLY A 110 6.70 -21.83 6.34
N ARG A 111 5.51 -21.35 5.94
CA ARG A 111 5.22 -20.72 4.63
C ARG A 111 5.83 -19.32 4.47
N ALA A 112 6.22 -18.70 5.56
CA ALA A 112 6.71 -17.32 5.61
C ALA A 112 7.83 -17.03 4.59
N ARG A 113 8.75 -17.96 4.40
CA ARG A 113 9.88 -17.75 3.47
C ARG A 113 9.41 -17.61 2.02
N ARG A 114 8.45 -18.45 1.57
CA ARG A 114 7.89 -18.40 0.22
C ARG A 114 7.10 -17.10 0.00
N GLN A 115 6.22 -16.76 0.94
CA GLN A 115 5.41 -15.53 0.85
C GLN A 115 6.28 -14.27 0.87
N ARG A 116 7.32 -14.20 1.73
CA ARG A 116 8.27 -13.09 1.76
C ARG A 116 9.07 -12.92 0.46
N ARG A 117 9.30 -14.00 -0.28
CA ARG A 117 9.92 -13.90 -1.61
C ARG A 117 8.94 -13.36 -2.65
N SER A 118 7.70 -13.83 -2.59
CA SER A 118 6.67 -13.50 -3.59
C SER A 118 6.11 -12.09 -3.44
N VAL A 119 6.17 -11.49 -2.25
CA VAL A 119 5.68 -10.14 -1.96
C VAL A 119 6.86 -9.29 -1.51
N GLN A 120 7.23 -8.29 -2.30
CA GLN A 120 8.36 -7.39 -2.04
C GLN A 120 7.89 -5.94 -1.96
N MET A 121 8.72 -5.08 -1.35
CA MET A 121 8.42 -3.65 -1.22
C MET A 121 9.57 -2.80 -1.77
N ILE A 122 9.19 -1.75 -2.49
CA ILE A 122 10.08 -0.66 -2.91
C ILE A 122 9.67 0.56 -2.08
N PHE A 123 10.64 1.10 -1.31
CA PHE A 123 10.42 2.20 -0.36
C PHE A 123 10.55 3.57 -1.03
N GLN A 124 9.93 4.56 -0.42
CA GLN A 124 9.86 5.95 -0.88
C GLN A 124 11.23 6.61 -1.07
N ASP A 125 12.14 6.43 -0.11
CA ASP A 125 13.46 7.06 -0.16
C ASP A 125 14.53 6.06 -0.60
N PRO A 126 15.07 6.22 -1.82
CA PRO A 126 16.13 5.36 -2.32
C PRO A 126 17.46 5.52 -1.56
N TYR A 127 17.66 6.63 -0.84
CA TYR A 127 18.88 6.85 -0.05
C TYR A 127 18.89 6.00 1.21
N SER A 128 17.83 6.09 2.01
CA SER A 128 17.74 5.39 3.28
C SER A 128 17.54 3.87 3.12
N SER A 129 17.01 3.45 1.96
CA SER A 129 16.74 2.04 1.68
C SER A 129 17.95 1.22 1.23
N LEU A 130 19.04 1.88 0.82
CA LEU A 130 20.28 1.24 0.39
C LEU A 130 21.36 1.36 1.48
N ASN A 131 22.02 0.24 1.84
CA ASN A 131 23.14 0.29 2.78
C ASN A 131 24.34 0.97 2.14
N PRO A 132 24.76 2.17 2.63
CA PRO A 132 25.83 2.97 1.99
C PRO A 132 27.23 2.31 2.08
N ARG A 133 27.38 1.27 2.91
CA ARG A 133 28.65 0.54 3.09
C ARG A 133 28.76 -0.68 2.17
N LYS A 134 27.74 -0.97 1.36
CA LYS A 134 27.73 -2.08 0.41
C LYS A 134 27.80 -1.57 -1.01
N THR A 135 28.46 -2.32 -1.88
CA THR A 135 28.46 -2.04 -3.32
C THR A 135 27.11 -2.39 -3.94
N CYS A 136 26.83 -1.85 -5.13
CA CYS A 136 25.62 -2.12 -5.89
C CYS A 136 25.35 -3.63 -6.02
N ALA A 137 26.35 -4.41 -6.43
CA ALA A 137 26.24 -5.85 -6.56
C ALA A 137 25.85 -6.52 -5.23
N LYS A 138 26.48 -6.14 -4.11
CA LYS A 138 26.21 -6.71 -2.79
C LYS A 138 24.79 -6.36 -2.30
N ILE A 139 24.26 -5.21 -2.67
CA ILE A 139 22.88 -4.80 -2.35
C ILE A 139 21.88 -5.66 -3.12
N ILE A 140 22.12 -5.89 -4.41
CA ILE A 140 21.22 -6.69 -5.27
C ILE A 140 21.29 -8.18 -4.92
N GLU A 141 22.46 -8.73 -4.58
CA GLU A 141 22.61 -10.15 -4.24
C GLU A 141 22.14 -10.50 -2.82
N GLU A 142 22.06 -9.52 -1.89
CA GLU A 142 21.76 -9.76 -0.49
C GLU A 142 20.46 -10.55 -0.24
N PRO A 143 19.32 -10.22 -0.90
CA PRO A 143 18.11 -11.00 -0.72
C PRO A 143 18.28 -12.47 -1.16
N MET A 144 19.04 -12.74 -2.23
CA MET A 144 19.32 -14.10 -2.69
C MET A 144 20.10 -14.90 -1.63
N ILE A 145 21.05 -14.27 -0.95
CA ILE A 145 21.83 -14.89 0.15
C ILE A 145 20.92 -15.18 1.35
N ILE A 146 20.13 -14.20 1.80
CA ILE A 146 19.24 -14.31 2.95
C ILE A 146 18.20 -15.40 2.73
N HIS A 147 17.58 -15.42 1.56
CA HIS A 147 16.54 -16.38 1.21
C HIS A 147 17.08 -17.71 0.66
N LYS A 148 18.40 -17.82 0.46
CA LYS A 148 19.08 -19.00 -0.09
C LYS A 148 18.46 -19.45 -1.42
N THR A 149 18.15 -18.49 -2.31
CA THR A 149 17.60 -18.78 -3.64
C THR A 149 18.69 -19.21 -4.60
N GLU A 150 19.90 -18.65 -4.47
CA GLU A 150 21.09 -19.06 -5.18
C GLU A 150 22.28 -19.10 -4.21
N THR A 151 22.89 -20.25 -4.07
CA THR A 151 24.02 -20.49 -3.14
C THR A 151 25.38 -20.35 -3.81
N ASP A 152 25.47 -20.55 -5.14
CA ASP A 152 26.70 -20.41 -5.92
C ASP A 152 27.04 -18.91 -6.13
N PRO A 153 28.21 -18.44 -5.65
CA PRO A 153 28.62 -17.04 -5.83
C PRO A 153 28.73 -16.60 -7.30
N LYS A 154 29.17 -17.49 -8.19
CA LYS A 154 29.30 -17.15 -9.63
C LYS A 154 27.93 -16.98 -10.28
N LYS A 155 26.98 -17.86 -9.98
CA LYS A 155 25.59 -17.73 -10.48
C LYS A 155 24.92 -16.49 -9.94
N ARG A 156 25.14 -16.14 -8.65
CA ARG A 156 24.63 -14.86 -8.09
C ARG A 156 25.21 -13.66 -8.82
N GLU A 157 26.51 -13.64 -9.10
CA GLU A 157 27.13 -12.54 -9.87
C GLU A 157 26.53 -12.42 -11.26
N THR A 158 26.33 -13.54 -11.97
CA THR A 158 25.64 -13.55 -13.27
C THR A 158 24.24 -12.96 -13.14
N ARG A 159 23.46 -13.41 -12.13
CA ARG A 159 22.12 -12.91 -11.89
C ARG A 159 22.08 -11.41 -11.56
N VAL A 160 23.06 -10.91 -10.82
CA VAL A 160 23.20 -9.47 -10.53
C VAL A 160 23.43 -8.69 -11.83
N ARG A 161 24.27 -9.17 -12.75
CA ARG A 161 24.49 -8.53 -14.07
C ARG A 161 23.20 -8.47 -14.89
N GLU A 162 22.49 -9.59 -14.99
CA GLU A 162 21.19 -9.67 -15.68
C GLU A 162 20.18 -8.68 -15.09
N LEU A 163 20.09 -8.58 -13.76
CA LEU A 163 19.18 -7.65 -13.07
C LEU A 163 19.58 -6.19 -13.29
N MET A 164 20.88 -5.88 -13.32
CA MET A 164 21.36 -4.52 -13.65
C MET A 164 20.98 -4.15 -15.08
N GLU A 165 21.21 -5.02 -16.04
CA GLU A 165 20.84 -4.81 -17.46
C GLU A 165 19.31 -4.65 -17.59
N LEU A 166 18.54 -5.50 -16.91
CA LEU A 166 17.07 -5.45 -16.91
C LEU A 166 16.53 -4.10 -16.45
N VAL A 167 17.16 -3.47 -15.44
CA VAL A 167 16.76 -2.13 -14.98
C VAL A 167 17.48 -0.97 -15.70
N GLY A 168 18.32 -1.28 -16.70
CA GLY A 168 19.05 -0.30 -17.50
C GLY A 168 20.20 0.37 -16.75
N LEU A 169 20.91 -0.40 -15.92
CA LEU A 169 22.16 0.00 -15.27
C LEU A 169 23.36 -0.64 -15.98
N ASP A 170 24.47 0.11 -16.12
CA ASP A 170 25.72 -0.43 -16.65
C ASP A 170 26.36 -1.40 -15.64
N THR A 171 26.60 -2.62 -16.08
CA THR A 171 27.20 -3.70 -15.27
C THR A 171 28.64 -3.38 -14.82
N GLN A 172 29.35 -2.48 -15.50
CA GLN A 172 30.67 -2.02 -15.04
C GLN A 172 30.58 -1.28 -13.70
N HIS A 173 29.42 -0.74 -13.35
CA HIS A 173 29.20 -0.01 -12.09
C HIS A 173 28.83 -0.94 -10.90
N MET A 174 28.87 -2.25 -11.06
CA MET A 174 28.44 -3.20 -10.01
C MET A 174 29.27 -3.09 -8.71
N HIS A 175 30.50 -2.59 -8.79
CA HIS A 175 31.40 -2.40 -7.64
C HIS A 175 31.31 -1.03 -6.99
N ARG A 176 30.55 -0.08 -7.57
CA ARG A 176 30.33 1.25 -7.02
C ARG A 176 29.41 1.22 -5.80
N TYR A 177 29.54 2.24 -4.97
CA TYR A 177 28.70 2.45 -3.78
C TYR A 177 27.49 3.32 -4.11
N PRO A 178 26.39 3.26 -3.31
CA PRO A 178 25.18 4.04 -3.58
C PRO A 178 25.40 5.55 -3.77
N HIS A 179 26.33 6.16 -3.04
CA HIS A 179 26.59 7.59 -3.14
C HIS A 179 27.20 8.03 -4.48
N GLU A 180 27.73 7.09 -5.28
CA GLU A 180 28.29 7.34 -6.62
C GLU A 180 27.23 7.28 -7.73
N PHE A 181 25.96 7.03 -7.40
CA PHE A 181 24.83 6.93 -8.33
C PHE A 181 23.89 8.13 -8.19
N SER A 182 23.25 8.54 -9.30
CA SER A 182 22.15 9.51 -9.27
C SER A 182 20.90 8.95 -8.55
N GLY A 183 19.95 9.81 -8.18
CA GLY A 183 18.69 9.40 -7.56
C GLY A 183 17.94 8.34 -8.36
N GLY A 184 17.79 8.55 -9.66
CA GLY A 184 17.14 7.58 -10.56
C GLY A 184 17.90 6.26 -10.69
N GLN A 185 19.24 6.30 -10.69
CA GLN A 185 20.06 5.08 -10.69
C GLN A 185 19.91 4.31 -9.37
N ARG A 186 19.87 5.00 -8.22
CA ARG A 186 19.60 4.35 -6.93
C ARG A 186 18.22 3.71 -6.89
N GLN A 187 17.22 4.35 -7.48
CA GLN A 187 15.89 3.75 -7.58
C GLN A 187 15.91 2.48 -8.44
N ARG A 188 16.66 2.48 -9.55
CA ARG A 188 16.86 1.26 -10.36
C ARG A 188 17.57 0.15 -9.59
N ILE A 189 18.53 0.47 -8.70
CA ILE A 189 19.16 -0.51 -7.79
C ILE A 189 18.12 -1.08 -6.82
N ASN A 190 17.22 -0.27 -6.25
CA ASN A 190 16.14 -0.74 -5.38
C ASN A 190 15.19 -1.69 -6.12
N ILE A 191 14.83 -1.35 -7.37
CA ILE A 191 13.99 -2.21 -8.22
C ILE A 191 14.71 -3.54 -8.48
N ALA A 192 16.00 -3.51 -8.90
CA ALA A 192 16.80 -4.72 -9.13
C ALA A 192 16.90 -5.60 -7.89
N ARG A 193 17.10 -4.99 -6.70
CA ARG A 193 17.10 -5.69 -5.41
C ARG A 193 15.77 -6.40 -5.15
N ALA A 194 14.64 -5.73 -5.35
CA ALA A 194 13.33 -6.33 -5.16
C ALA A 194 13.09 -7.49 -6.14
N LEU A 195 13.51 -7.34 -7.40
CA LEU A 195 13.38 -8.35 -8.45
C LEU A 195 14.29 -9.57 -8.25
N SER A 196 15.33 -9.48 -7.42
CA SER A 196 16.28 -10.58 -7.18
C SER A 196 15.64 -11.83 -6.57
N LEU A 197 14.46 -11.69 -5.97
CA LEU A 197 13.67 -12.80 -5.40
C LEU A 197 12.56 -13.29 -6.32
N GLU A 198 12.43 -12.75 -7.54
CA GLU A 198 11.39 -13.09 -8.52
C GLU A 198 9.98 -12.96 -7.90
N PRO A 199 9.62 -11.75 -7.41
CA PRO A 199 8.35 -11.55 -6.74
C PRO A 199 7.19 -11.63 -7.73
N LYS A 200 6.00 -11.96 -7.22
CA LYS A 200 4.73 -11.89 -7.97
C LYS A 200 4.00 -10.58 -7.73
N LEU A 201 4.22 -9.97 -6.57
CA LEU A 201 3.61 -8.73 -6.13
C LEU A 201 4.69 -7.76 -5.61
N LEU A 202 4.67 -6.55 -6.14
CA LEU A 202 5.48 -5.44 -5.65
C LEU A 202 4.59 -4.35 -5.06
N VAL A 203 4.82 -4.02 -3.80
CA VAL A 203 4.24 -2.85 -3.14
C VAL A 203 5.22 -1.70 -3.31
N CYS A 204 4.84 -0.67 -4.05
CA CYS A 204 5.67 0.48 -4.37
C CYS A 204 5.16 1.69 -3.56
N ASP A 205 5.88 2.06 -2.50
CA ASP A 205 5.51 3.19 -1.63
C ASP A 205 6.22 4.45 -2.13
N GLU A 206 5.51 5.29 -2.86
CA GLU A 206 5.97 6.54 -3.48
C GLU A 206 7.30 6.41 -4.24
N PRO A 207 7.46 5.46 -5.16
CA PRO A 207 8.78 5.07 -5.70
C PRO A 207 9.42 6.11 -6.60
N VAL A 208 8.73 7.19 -6.94
CA VAL A 208 9.23 8.25 -7.83
C VAL A 208 9.17 9.65 -7.21
N SER A 209 8.62 9.80 -6.01
CA SER A 209 8.35 11.12 -5.38
C SER A 209 9.60 11.96 -5.14
N ALA A 210 10.77 11.34 -4.95
CA ALA A 210 12.06 12.00 -4.70
C ALA A 210 12.90 12.23 -5.98
N LEU A 211 12.29 12.05 -7.17
CA LEU A 211 12.99 12.13 -8.45
C LEU A 211 12.50 13.33 -9.29
N ASP A 212 13.39 13.87 -10.13
CA ASP A 212 13.02 14.89 -11.13
C ASP A 212 12.02 14.33 -12.14
N VAL A 213 11.13 15.18 -12.68
CA VAL A 213 10.03 14.79 -13.58
C VAL A 213 10.49 13.93 -14.76
N SER A 214 11.62 14.28 -15.40
CA SER A 214 12.15 13.51 -16.53
C SER A 214 12.63 12.11 -16.13
N ILE A 215 13.18 11.97 -14.94
CA ILE A 215 13.64 10.70 -14.37
C ILE A 215 12.43 9.89 -13.88
N GLN A 216 11.40 10.54 -13.31
CA GLN A 216 10.13 9.87 -12.95
C GLN A 216 9.55 9.14 -14.16
N ALA A 217 9.41 9.82 -15.31
CA ALA A 217 8.86 9.21 -16.53
C ALA A 217 9.67 7.97 -16.98
N GLN A 218 10.99 8.03 -16.89
CA GLN A 218 11.84 6.88 -17.22
C GLN A 218 11.64 5.69 -16.28
N VAL A 219 11.49 5.96 -14.98
CA VAL A 219 11.25 4.91 -13.96
C VAL A 219 9.84 4.33 -14.10
N LEU A 220 8.82 5.15 -14.41
CA LEU A 220 7.46 4.67 -14.67
C LEU A 220 7.41 3.77 -15.92
N ASN A 221 8.09 4.17 -17.01
CA ASN A 221 8.21 3.34 -18.20
C ASN A 221 8.93 2.01 -17.91
N LEU A 222 9.92 2.03 -17.01
CA LEU A 222 10.58 0.81 -16.54
C LEU A 222 9.59 -0.09 -15.81
N PHE A 223 8.76 0.41 -14.88
CA PHE A 223 7.74 -0.39 -14.20
C PHE A 223 6.77 -1.02 -15.19
N GLY A 224 6.23 -0.25 -16.15
CA GLY A 224 5.31 -0.77 -17.17
C GLY A 224 5.97 -1.85 -18.07
N ARG A 225 7.25 -1.70 -18.42
CA ARG A 225 8.00 -2.72 -19.14
C ARG A 225 8.16 -3.99 -18.31
N LEU A 226 8.61 -3.89 -17.07
CA LEU A 226 8.80 -5.00 -16.16
C LEU A 226 7.48 -5.75 -15.88
N GLN A 227 6.35 -5.04 -15.80
CA GLN A 227 5.03 -5.65 -15.66
C GLN A 227 4.71 -6.56 -16.84
N ARG A 228 4.90 -6.07 -18.07
CA ARG A 228 4.62 -6.84 -19.30
C ARG A 228 5.58 -8.01 -19.49
N GLU A 229 6.88 -7.81 -19.23
CA GLU A 229 7.91 -8.82 -19.47
C GLU A 229 7.91 -9.93 -18.41
N LEU A 230 7.61 -9.59 -17.15
CA LEU A 230 7.71 -10.51 -16.01
C LEU A 230 6.34 -10.92 -15.42
N GLY A 231 5.23 -10.36 -15.92
CA GLY A 231 3.89 -10.62 -15.39
C GLY A 231 3.70 -10.13 -13.95
N LEU A 232 4.34 -9.03 -13.58
CA LEU A 232 4.30 -8.50 -12.22
C LEU A 232 2.96 -7.87 -11.91
N THR A 233 2.55 -7.98 -10.65
CA THR A 233 1.42 -7.25 -10.10
C THR A 233 1.94 -6.12 -9.21
N TYR A 234 1.30 -4.94 -9.26
CA TYR A 234 1.70 -3.81 -8.45
C TYR A 234 0.58 -3.32 -7.52
N VAL A 235 0.95 -2.96 -6.30
CA VAL A 235 0.21 -2.00 -5.47
C VAL A 235 1.06 -0.73 -5.46
N PHE A 236 0.62 0.28 -6.20
CA PHE A 236 1.40 1.49 -6.45
C PHE A 236 0.83 2.67 -5.65
N ILE A 237 1.56 3.10 -4.64
CA ILE A 237 1.17 4.19 -3.75
C ILE A 237 1.82 5.48 -4.24
N SER A 238 1.03 6.53 -4.42
CA SER A 238 1.52 7.88 -4.73
C SER A 238 0.57 8.95 -4.17
N HIS A 239 1.07 10.16 -4.01
CA HIS A 239 0.26 11.35 -3.80
C HIS A 239 0.09 12.16 -5.10
N ASP A 240 0.80 11.78 -6.17
CA ASP A 240 0.71 12.42 -7.48
C ASP A 240 -0.31 11.70 -8.37
N LEU A 241 -1.40 12.40 -8.66
CA LEU A 241 -2.50 11.93 -9.52
C LEU A 241 -2.03 11.63 -10.94
N SER A 242 -1.09 12.42 -11.48
CA SER A 242 -0.59 12.23 -12.85
C SER A 242 0.21 10.94 -12.97
N VAL A 243 1.00 10.60 -11.93
CA VAL A 243 1.74 9.34 -11.84
C VAL A 243 0.78 8.16 -11.81
N ILE A 244 -0.24 8.22 -10.95
CA ILE A 244 -1.24 7.15 -10.80
C ILE A 244 -2.05 6.96 -12.08
N LYS A 245 -2.48 8.04 -12.74
CA LYS A 245 -3.17 7.97 -14.04
C LYS A 245 -2.36 7.21 -15.09
N HIS A 246 -1.05 7.42 -15.10
CA HIS A 246 -0.18 6.85 -16.13
C HIS A 246 0.08 5.35 -15.96
N ILE A 247 0.10 4.85 -14.72
CA ILE A 247 0.58 3.48 -14.46
C ILE A 247 -0.52 2.51 -14.00
N SER A 248 -1.67 3.02 -13.53
CA SER A 248 -2.68 2.19 -12.85
C SER A 248 -3.77 1.72 -13.79
N ASP A 249 -4.19 0.46 -13.61
CA ASP A 249 -5.39 -0.10 -14.25
C ASP A 249 -6.64 0.25 -13.43
N ARG A 250 -6.54 0.19 -12.09
CA ARG A 250 -7.58 0.57 -11.13
C ARG A 250 -7.00 1.47 -10.06
N ILE A 251 -7.86 2.33 -9.49
CA ILE A 251 -7.44 3.32 -8.49
C ILE A 251 -8.34 3.22 -7.26
N ALA A 252 -7.72 3.13 -6.08
CA ALA A 252 -8.35 3.24 -4.78
C ALA A 252 -8.01 4.61 -4.17
N ILE A 253 -9.03 5.40 -3.88
CA ILE A 253 -8.89 6.69 -3.21
C ILE A 253 -8.99 6.46 -1.71
N MET A 254 -7.97 6.89 -0.96
CA MET A 254 -7.92 6.76 0.50
C MET A 254 -8.08 8.11 1.19
N TYR A 255 -8.93 8.14 2.23
CA TYR A 255 -9.12 9.27 3.12
C TYR A 255 -9.21 8.79 4.57
N LEU A 256 -8.39 9.34 5.47
CA LEU A 256 -8.36 9.02 6.91
C LEU A 256 -8.43 7.50 7.21
N GLY A 257 -7.52 6.74 6.60
CA GLY A 257 -7.39 5.30 6.84
C GLY A 257 -8.41 4.42 6.13
N GLN A 258 -9.25 4.96 5.26
CA GLN A 258 -10.34 4.25 4.59
C GLN A 258 -10.27 4.41 3.09
N VAL A 259 -10.79 3.42 2.35
CA VAL A 259 -11.04 3.54 0.92
C VAL A 259 -12.41 4.16 0.74
N VAL A 260 -12.46 5.33 0.09
CA VAL A 260 -13.70 6.08 -0.12
C VAL A 260 -14.23 5.94 -1.54
N GLU A 261 -13.37 5.57 -2.50
CA GLU A 261 -13.76 5.30 -3.89
C GLU A 261 -12.79 4.31 -4.52
N LEU A 262 -13.31 3.41 -5.37
CA LEU A 262 -12.53 2.41 -6.11
C LEU A 262 -13.17 2.18 -7.48
N CYS A 263 -12.42 2.40 -8.54
CA CYS A 263 -12.86 2.19 -9.92
C CYS A 263 -11.66 1.88 -10.82
N ASP A 264 -11.91 1.57 -12.09
CA ASP A 264 -10.86 1.63 -13.12
C ASP A 264 -10.28 3.05 -13.21
N ALA A 265 -9.06 3.15 -13.76
CA ALA A 265 -8.36 4.42 -13.77
C ALA A 265 -9.12 5.50 -14.60
N GLU A 266 -9.71 5.12 -15.73
CA GLU A 266 -10.46 6.03 -16.59
C GLU A 266 -11.70 6.59 -15.88
N GLY A 267 -12.49 5.70 -15.24
CA GLY A 267 -13.70 6.09 -14.51
C GLY A 267 -13.46 7.05 -13.37
N ILE A 268 -12.32 6.92 -12.65
CA ILE A 268 -11.96 7.88 -11.58
C ILE A 268 -11.73 9.28 -12.14
N TYR A 269 -11.15 9.43 -13.34
CA TYR A 269 -10.87 10.75 -13.93
C TYR A 269 -12.05 11.34 -14.68
N GLU A 270 -12.89 10.51 -15.30
CA GLU A 270 -14.03 10.97 -16.09
C GLU A 270 -15.27 11.24 -15.23
N GLU A 271 -15.58 10.34 -14.30
CA GLU A 271 -16.80 10.39 -13.49
C GLU A 271 -16.54 10.12 -12.00
N PRO A 272 -15.76 10.95 -11.29
CA PRO A 272 -15.57 10.80 -9.86
C PRO A 272 -16.89 10.97 -9.09
N LEU A 273 -17.23 9.99 -8.25
CA LEU A 273 -18.50 10.00 -7.52
C LEU A 273 -18.35 10.60 -6.12
N HIS A 274 -17.23 10.31 -5.42
CA HIS A 274 -17.03 10.79 -4.06
C HIS A 274 -16.60 12.26 -4.03
N PRO A 275 -17.18 13.12 -3.17
CA PRO A 275 -16.84 14.56 -3.11
C PRO A 275 -15.36 14.84 -2.85
N TYR A 276 -14.69 13.96 -2.10
CA TYR A 276 -13.25 14.06 -1.87
C TYR A 276 -12.44 13.81 -3.15
N THR A 277 -12.83 12.81 -3.95
CA THR A 277 -12.17 12.50 -5.24
C THR A 277 -12.34 13.67 -6.20
N GLN A 278 -13.56 14.26 -6.29
CA GLN A 278 -13.82 15.42 -7.10
C GLN A 278 -12.92 16.60 -6.71
N ALA A 279 -12.77 16.85 -5.41
CA ALA A 279 -11.89 17.90 -4.89
C ALA A 279 -10.41 17.62 -5.22
N LEU A 280 -9.93 16.38 -5.03
CA LEU A 280 -8.57 15.98 -5.38
C LEU A 280 -8.29 16.20 -6.88
N LEU A 281 -9.18 15.74 -7.76
CA LEU A 281 -9.01 15.87 -9.20
C LEU A 281 -9.08 17.33 -9.64
N SER A 282 -9.93 18.14 -9.01
CA SER A 282 -10.01 19.58 -9.29
C SER A 282 -8.74 20.34 -8.93
N ALA A 283 -7.86 19.76 -8.10
CA ALA A 283 -6.57 20.35 -7.73
C ALA A 283 -5.49 20.12 -8.79
N ILE A 284 -5.67 19.18 -9.75
CA ILE A 284 -4.71 18.92 -10.85
C ILE A 284 -4.58 20.19 -11.69
N PRO A 285 -3.36 20.70 -11.97
CA PRO A 285 -3.17 21.82 -12.87
C PRO A 285 -3.72 21.51 -14.27
N PRO A 286 -4.37 22.49 -14.95
CA PRO A 286 -4.84 22.30 -16.30
C PRO A 286 -3.68 22.03 -17.27
N THR A 287 -3.93 21.20 -18.27
CA THR A 287 -2.93 20.88 -19.31
C THR A 287 -2.77 22.00 -20.33
N SER A 288 -3.78 22.88 -20.44
CA SER A 288 -3.78 24.03 -21.34
C SER A 288 -4.00 25.33 -20.55
N PRO A 289 -3.28 26.43 -20.86
CA PRO A 289 -3.52 27.73 -20.23
C PRO A 289 -4.89 28.34 -20.56
N PHE A 290 -5.62 27.77 -21.52
CA PHE A 290 -6.95 28.21 -21.95
C PHE A 290 -8.09 27.42 -21.31
N GLU A 291 -7.77 26.43 -20.48
CA GLU A 291 -8.76 25.60 -19.77
C GLU A 291 -9.19 26.31 -18.49
N GLU A 292 -10.50 26.62 -18.38
CA GLU A 292 -11.06 27.20 -17.15
C GLU A 292 -11.03 26.18 -16.03
N LYS A 293 -10.37 26.53 -14.93
CA LYS A 293 -10.23 25.66 -13.77
C LYS A 293 -11.26 26.00 -12.71
N HIS A 294 -12.16 25.07 -12.43
CA HIS A 294 -13.06 25.11 -11.29
C HIS A 294 -12.47 24.26 -10.13
N THR A 295 -11.71 24.90 -9.25
CA THR A 295 -11.18 24.20 -8.07
C THR A 295 -12.27 24.06 -7.02
N ILE A 296 -12.53 22.81 -6.60
CA ILE A 296 -13.44 22.47 -5.51
C ILE A 296 -12.63 22.47 -4.21
N ALA A 297 -12.80 23.52 -3.40
CA ALA A 297 -12.13 23.60 -2.11
C ALA A 297 -12.96 22.87 -1.05
N LEU A 298 -12.37 21.88 -0.40
CA LEU A 298 -12.94 21.30 0.80
C LEU A 298 -12.67 22.26 1.96
N SER A 299 -13.72 22.66 2.68
CA SER A 299 -13.62 23.60 3.81
C SER A 299 -13.10 22.90 5.07
N GLY A 300 -12.33 23.65 5.89
CA GLY A 300 -11.83 23.18 7.18
C GLY A 300 -10.59 22.30 7.13
N ASP A 301 -10.07 21.99 8.32
CA ASP A 301 -8.88 21.18 8.51
C ASP A 301 -9.18 19.68 8.42
N ILE A 302 -8.14 18.89 8.13
CA ILE A 302 -8.23 17.42 8.15
C ILE A 302 -8.49 16.99 9.60
N PRO A 303 -9.58 16.23 9.86
CA PRO A 303 -9.84 15.75 11.21
C PRO A 303 -8.69 14.88 11.73
N SER A 304 -8.45 14.96 13.04
CA SER A 304 -7.48 14.08 13.68
C SER A 304 -7.98 12.63 13.67
N PRO A 305 -7.19 11.65 13.22
CA PRO A 305 -7.56 10.23 13.28
C PRO A 305 -7.36 9.62 14.68
N ILE A 306 -7.39 10.44 15.73
CA ILE A 306 -7.24 10.02 17.13
C ILE A 306 -8.63 9.97 17.79
N GLY A 307 -8.93 8.86 18.47
CA GLY A 307 -10.20 8.65 19.17
C GLY A 307 -11.30 8.13 18.24
N ASP A 308 -12.53 7.96 18.81
CA ASP A 308 -13.67 7.40 18.09
C ASP A 308 -14.18 8.34 17.00
N MET A 309 -13.94 7.98 15.74
CA MET A 309 -14.56 8.65 14.59
C MET A 309 -15.98 8.13 14.39
N LYS A 310 -16.96 8.97 14.72
CA LYS A 310 -18.38 8.68 14.48
C LYS A 310 -18.81 9.24 13.13
N GLY A 311 -19.59 8.45 12.37
CA GLY A 311 -20.12 8.86 11.08
C GLY A 311 -19.08 8.88 9.94
N CYS A 312 -19.39 9.62 8.89
CA CYS A 312 -18.55 9.77 7.71
C CYS A 312 -17.28 10.58 8.02
N PRO A 313 -16.07 10.09 7.70
CA PRO A 313 -14.82 10.82 7.97
C PRO A 313 -14.75 12.19 7.29
N LEU A 314 -15.41 12.35 6.13
CA LEU A 314 -15.44 13.60 5.37
C LEU A 314 -16.51 14.59 5.89
N ALA A 315 -17.38 14.21 6.83
CA ALA A 315 -18.57 15.00 7.23
C ALA A 315 -18.26 16.45 7.60
N SER A 316 -17.11 16.74 8.22
CA SER A 316 -16.70 18.09 8.60
C SER A 316 -16.27 18.97 7.42
N ARG A 317 -15.89 18.36 6.29
CA ARG A 317 -15.34 19.02 5.09
C ARG A 317 -16.25 18.89 3.86
N CYS A 318 -17.25 18.00 3.91
CA CYS A 318 -18.10 17.69 2.79
C CYS A 318 -19.17 18.75 2.55
N PRO A 319 -19.27 19.35 1.35
CA PRO A 319 -20.31 20.31 1.02
C PRO A 319 -21.73 19.69 0.97
N HIS A 320 -21.81 18.35 0.84
CA HIS A 320 -23.05 17.57 0.80
C HIS A 320 -23.40 16.88 2.13
N CYS A 321 -22.74 17.29 3.25
CA CYS A 321 -22.93 16.67 4.55
C CYS A 321 -24.39 16.78 5.04
N THR A 322 -24.94 15.65 5.48
CA THR A 322 -26.27 15.55 6.08
C THR A 322 -26.18 15.11 7.53
N GLU A 323 -27.30 15.15 8.27
CA GLU A 323 -27.42 14.61 9.63
C GLU A 323 -27.05 13.11 9.70
N ARG A 324 -27.37 12.35 8.66
CA ARG A 324 -27.02 10.94 8.53
C ARG A 324 -25.51 10.75 8.48
N CYS A 325 -24.80 11.57 7.67
CA CYS A 325 -23.33 11.51 7.57
C CYS A 325 -22.62 11.74 8.89
N ARG A 326 -23.23 12.50 9.82
CA ARG A 326 -22.67 12.75 11.16
C ARG A 326 -22.84 11.56 12.12
N LYS A 327 -23.78 10.66 11.84
CA LYS A 327 -24.17 9.57 12.75
C LYS A 327 -23.75 8.19 12.24
N GLU A 328 -23.82 7.98 10.92
CA GLU A 328 -23.61 6.71 10.28
C GLU A 328 -22.32 6.74 9.43
N HIS A 329 -21.55 5.68 9.57
CA HIS A 329 -20.36 5.47 8.74
C HIS A 329 -20.79 4.90 7.38
N PRO A 330 -20.44 5.52 6.23
CA PRO A 330 -20.79 5.00 4.93
C PRO A 330 -20.01 3.71 4.64
N ALA A 331 -20.69 2.73 4.06
CA ALA A 331 -20.05 1.52 3.54
C ALA A 331 -19.61 1.74 2.10
N LEU A 332 -18.47 1.17 1.71
CA LEU A 332 -18.04 1.15 0.32
C LEU A 332 -18.96 0.20 -0.48
N VAL A 333 -19.86 0.75 -1.28
CA VAL A 333 -20.85 0.01 -2.06
C VAL A 333 -20.65 0.22 -3.56
N GLU A 334 -21.03 -0.76 -4.36
CA GLU A 334 -20.99 -0.65 -5.80
C GLU A 334 -22.14 0.25 -6.29
N ALA A 335 -21.81 1.46 -6.70
CA ALA A 335 -22.77 2.43 -7.23
C ALA A 335 -23.03 2.22 -8.73
N ARG A 336 -22.04 1.69 -9.46
CA ARG A 336 -22.10 1.30 -10.88
C ARG A 336 -21.23 0.06 -11.07
N PRO A 337 -21.41 -0.73 -12.14
CA PRO A 337 -20.57 -1.90 -12.40
C PRO A 337 -19.08 -1.55 -12.34
N GLY A 338 -18.34 -2.20 -11.43
CA GLY A 338 -16.91 -1.94 -11.20
C GLY A 338 -16.55 -0.64 -10.47
N HIS A 339 -17.53 0.24 -10.15
CA HIS A 339 -17.30 1.52 -9.48
C HIS A 339 -17.92 1.51 -8.08
N LYS A 340 -17.08 1.47 -7.05
CA LYS A 340 -17.47 1.45 -5.64
C LYS A 340 -17.22 2.81 -4.99
N VAL A 341 -18.17 3.29 -4.19
CA VAL A 341 -18.09 4.56 -3.46
C VAL A 341 -18.69 4.43 -2.06
N ALA A 342 -18.13 5.19 -1.09
CA ALA A 342 -18.58 5.21 0.31
C ALA A 342 -19.51 6.40 0.61
#